data_61c0b3b9be41c8b7204337aa2702ffce
#
_entry.id   61c0b3b9be41c8b7204337aa2702ffce
#
_cell.length_a   1.000
_cell.length_b   1.000
_cell.length_c   1.000
_cell.angle_alpha   90.00
_cell.angle_beta   90.00
_cell.angle_gamma   90.00
#
_symmetry.space_group_name_H-M   'P 1'
#
loop_
_entity.id
_entity.type
_entity.pdbx_description
1 polymer ?
#
loop_
_entity_poly.entity_id
_entity_poly.type
_entity_poly.pdbx_seq_one_letter_code
_entity_poly.pdbx_strand_id
1 'polypeptide(L)'
;MDIIETIKEQIESNDILLYMKGSPNQPQCGFSARTVEALKACGERFAYVDILTNPEIRTNLPAYANWPTFPQLWVAGELVGGCDIITEIDERGELPVAVIQN
;
A
#
# COMPACT_ATOMS: atom_id res chain seq x y z
N MET A 1 2.12 22.76 1.90
CA MET A 1 2.42 21.53 2.71
C MET A 1 3.56 20.81 2.03
N ASP A 2 4.60 20.44 2.75
CA ASP A 2 5.68 19.70 2.11
C ASP A 2 5.28 18.23 1.89
N ILE A 3 6.06 17.52 1.07
CA ILE A 3 5.69 16.17 0.66
C ILE A 3 5.69 15.18 1.84
N ILE A 4 6.55 15.36 2.82
CA ILE A 4 6.60 14.48 3.99
C ILE A 4 5.34 14.65 4.84
N GLU A 5 4.85 15.88 5.02
CA GLU A 5 3.59 16.11 5.72
C GLU A 5 2.42 15.52 4.97
N THR A 6 2.41 15.61 3.63
CA THR A 6 1.38 14.99 2.81
C THR A 6 1.37 13.47 3.00
N ILE A 7 2.53 12.83 2.98
CA ILE A 7 2.66 11.39 3.20
C ILE A 7 2.13 11.00 4.58
N LYS A 8 2.55 11.72 5.62
CA LYS A 8 2.08 11.48 6.99
C LYS A 8 0.57 11.57 7.09
N GLU A 9 0.00 12.62 6.51
CA GLU A 9 -1.45 12.82 6.53
C GLU A 9 -2.19 11.70 5.82
N GLN A 10 -1.71 11.27 4.66
CA GLN A 10 -2.31 10.16 3.93
C GLN A 10 -2.32 8.87 4.77
N ILE A 11 -1.19 8.56 5.39
CA ILE A 11 -1.03 7.35 6.20
C ILE A 11 -1.90 7.42 7.46
N GLU A 12 -1.95 8.55 8.13
CA GLU A 12 -2.73 8.72 9.35
C GLU A 12 -4.24 8.76 9.11
N SER A 13 -4.66 9.26 7.95
CA SER A 13 -6.08 9.44 7.63
C SER A 13 -6.76 8.21 7.07
N ASN A 14 -6.02 7.15 6.78
CA ASN A 14 -6.57 5.94 6.16
C ASN A 14 -6.16 4.71 6.95
N ASP A 15 -7.13 3.90 7.34
CA ASP A 15 -6.86 2.67 8.09
C ASP A 15 -6.08 1.66 7.26
N ILE A 16 -6.41 1.56 5.97
CA ILE A 16 -5.72 0.68 5.03
C ILE A 16 -5.39 1.51 3.79
N LEU A 17 -4.10 1.67 3.52
CA LEU A 17 -3.63 2.50 2.41
C LEU A 17 -2.59 1.75 1.59
N LEU A 18 -2.83 1.70 0.28
CA LEU A 18 -1.91 1.07 -0.66
C LEU A 18 -1.29 2.11 -1.59
N TYR A 19 0.03 2.22 -1.56
CA TYR A 19 0.77 2.97 -2.57
C TYR A 19 1.13 2.01 -3.69
N MET A 20 0.67 2.29 -4.90
CA MET A 20 0.80 1.36 -6.01
C MET A 20 1.06 2.08 -7.34
N LYS A 21 1.44 1.34 -8.34
CA LYS A 21 1.57 1.84 -9.72
C LYS A 21 0.25 1.62 -10.44
N GLY A 22 -0.43 2.72 -10.78
CA GLY A 22 -1.75 2.70 -11.38
C GLY A 22 -2.85 2.74 -10.33
N SER A 23 -3.98 2.16 -10.64
CA SER A 23 -5.15 2.10 -9.76
C SER A 23 -5.60 0.66 -9.57
N PRO A 24 -6.47 0.38 -8.56
CA PRO A 24 -6.97 -0.97 -8.34
C PRO A 24 -7.67 -1.59 -9.56
N ASN A 25 -8.32 -0.75 -10.37
CA ASN A 25 -9.01 -1.24 -11.57
C ASN A 25 -8.10 -1.30 -12.80
N GLN A 26 -6.98 -0.58 -12.78
CA GLN A 26 -6.00 -0.55 -13.87
C GLN A 26 -4.58 -0.52 -13.32
N PRO A 27 -4.13 -1.62 -12.70
CA PRO A 27 -2.75 -1.68 -12.20
C PRO A 27 -1.77 -1.62 -13.37
N GLN A 28 -0.68 -0.86 -13.20
CA GLN A 28 0.34 -0.68 -14.23
C GLN A 28 1.59 -1.51 -13.98
N CYS A 29 1.54 -2.44 -13.05
CA CYS A 29 2.66 -3.26 -12.65
C CYS A 29 2.12 -4.60 -12.13
N GLY A 30 2.75 -5.71 -12.49
CA GLY A 30 2.32 -7.04 -12.05
C GLY A 30 2.34 -7.19 -10.54
N PHE A 31 3.31 -6.60 -9.85
CA PHE A 31 3.37 -6.63 -8.40
C PHE A 31 2.20 -5.88 -7.76
N SER A 32 1.86 -4.71 -8.30
CA SER A 32 0.69 -3.94 -7.84
C SER A 32 -0.61 -4.71 -8.10
N ALA A 33 -0.73 -5.35 -9.26
CA ALA A 33 -1.91 -6.14 -9.60
C ALA A 33 -2.12 -7.30 -8.62
N ARG A 34 -1.07 -8.01 -8.28
CA ARG A 34 -1.15 -9.15 -7.32
C ARG A 34 -1.55 -8.67 -5.93
N THR A 35 -0.99 -7.55 -5.50
CA THR A 35 -1.33 -6.96 -4.20
C THR A 35 -2.80 -6.56 -4.14
N VAL A 36 -3.30 -5.91 -5.19
CA VAL A 36 -4.70 -5.51 -5.28
C VAL A 36 -5.63 -6.72 -5.24
N GLU A 37 -5.29 -7.78 -5.97
CA GLU A 37 -6.10 -9.00 -5.95
C GLU A 37 -6.20 -9.60 -4.55
N ALA A 38 -5.07 -9.67 -3.84
CA ALA A 38 -5.03 -10.17 -2.48
C ALA A 38 -5.90 -9.33 -1.54
N LEU A 39 -5.80 -7.99 -1.64
CA LEU A 39 -6.60 -7.10 -0.81
C LEU A 39 -8.09 -7.18 -1.12
N LYS A 40 -8.45 -7.27 -2.40
CA LYS A 40 -9.87 -7.45 -2.79
C LYS A 40 -10.43 -8.76 -2.25
N ALA A 41 -9.64 -9.82 -2.26
CA ALA A 41 -10.05 -11.11 -1.74
C ALA A 41 -10.31 -11.08 -0.24
N CYS A 42 -9.68 -10.18 0.51
CA CYS A 42 -9.95 -9.98 1.94
C CYS A 42 -11.33 -9.41 2.21
N GLY A 43 -11.95 -8.73 1.24
CA GLY A 43 -13.24 -8.08 1.43
C GLY A 43 -13.18 -6.76 2.17
N GLU A 44 -12.01 -6.27 2.54
CA GLU A 44 -11.85 -5.01 3.23
C GLU A 44 -11.70 -3.84 2.25
N ARG A 45 -12.25 -2.69 2.63
CA ARG A 45 -12.05 -1.46 1.87
C ARG A 45 -10.67 -0.91 2.12
N PHE A 46 -10.04 -0.43 1.07
CA PHE A 46 -8.75 0.23 1.21
C PHE A 46 -8.67 1.47 0.31
N ALA A 47 -7.92 2.46 0.77
CA ALA A 47 -7.57 3.63 -0.04
C ALA A 47 -6.30 3.32 -0.83
N TYR A 48 -6.08 4.05 -1.91
CA TYR A 48 -4.86 3.91 -2.69
C TYR A 48 -4.31 5.26 -3.12
N VAL A 49 -3.02 5.27 -3.42
CA VAL A 49 -2.35 6.40 -4.06
C VAL A 49 -1.59 5.84 -5.25
N ASP A 50 -1.87 6.39 -6.43
CA ASP A 50 -1.15 6.05 -7.66
C ASP A 50 0.15 6.85 -7.71
N ILE A 51 1.28 6.17 -7.55
CA ILE A 51 2.58 6.85 -7.54
C ILE A 51 3.02 7.32 -8.92
N LEU A 52 2.39 6.82 -9.98
CA LEU A 52 2.70 7.28 -11.33
C LEU A 52 2.14 8.68 -11.61
N THR A 53 1.03 9.03 -10.93
CA THR A 53 0.43 10.36 -11.03
C THR A 53 0.85 11.27 -9.88
N ASN A 54 1.66 10.76 -8.95
CA ASN A 54 2.16 11.51 -7.78
C ASN A 54 3.67 11.32 -7.68
N PRO A 55 4.44 11.93 -8.60
CA PRO A 55 5.89 11.69 -8.69
C PRO A 55 6.68 12.10 -7.46
N GLU A 56 6.22 13.11 -6.71
CA GLU A 56 6.90 13.50 -5.48
C GLU A 56 6.78 12.44 -4.40
N ILE A 57 5.64 11.75 -4.34
CA ILE A 57 5.45 10.64 -3.42
C ILE A 57 6.35 9.48 -3.82
N ARG A 58 6.38 9.16 -5.12
CA ARG A 58 7.24 8.10 -5.64
C ARG A 58 8.71 8.33 -5.29
N THR A 59 9.15 9.58 -5.36
CA THR A 59 10.54 9.95 -5.07
C THR A 59 10.86 9.92 -3.58
N ASN A 60 9.95 10.36 -2.73
CA ASN A 60 10.22 10.61 -1.31
C ASN A 60 9.76 9.51 -0.35
N LEU A 61 8.73 8.76 -0.71
CA LEU A 61 8.19 7.73 0.19
C LEU A 61 9.19 6.62 0.52
N PRO A 62 10.01 6.12 -0.41
CA PRO A 62 10.98 5.08 -0.06
C PRO A 62 11.89 5.43 1.11
N ALA A 63 12.40 6.65 1.14
CA ALA A 63 13.25 7.12 2.25
C ALA A 63 12.45 7.26 3.54
N TYR A 64 11.26 7.82 3.47
CA TYR A 64 10.39 7.99 4.63
C TYR A 64 10.01 6.64 5.24
N ALA A 65 9.67 5.67 4.39
CA ALA A 65 9.24 4.34 4.83
C ALA A 65 10.41 3.42 5.19
N ASN A 66 11.62 3.79 4.81
CA ASN A 66 12.77 2.89 4.83
C ASN A 66 12.45 1.59 4.08
N TRP A 67 11.80 1.73 2.92
CA TRP A 67 11.36 0.62 2.08
C TRP A 67 11.49 1.04 0.62
N PRO A 68 12.37 0.40 -0.16
CA PRO A 68 12.79 0.94 -1.45
C PRO A 68 11.84 0.73 -2.61
N THR A 69 10.84 -0.13 -2.47
CA THR A 69 10.03 -0.57 -3.61
C THR A 69 8.54 -0.31 -3.42
N PHE A 70 7.81 -0.45 -4.51
CA PHE A 70 6.34 -0.41 -4.53
C PHE A 70 5.83 -1.74 -5.10
N PRO A 71 4.62 -2.16 -4.74
CA PRO A 71 3.65 -1.49 -3.88
C PRO A 71 4.06 -1.49 -2.40
N GLN A 72 3.46 -0.58 -1.62
CA GLN A 72 3.61 -0.53 -0.17
C GLN A 72 2.24 -0.52 0.47
N LEU A 73 1.99 -1.45 1.38
CA LEU A 73 0.75 -1.51 2.14
C LEU A 73 0.97 -0.96 3.55
N TRP A 74 0.14 -0.01 3.93
CA TRP A 74 0.14 0.60 5.26
C TRP A 74 -1.19 0.31 5.94
N VAL A 75 -1.15 -0.17 7.18
CA VAL A 75 -2.34 -0.46 7.97
C VAL A 75 -2.21 0.21 9.33
N ALA A 76 -3.21 1.01 9.68
CA ALA A 76 -3.25 1.76 10.94
C ALA A 76 -1.97 2.55 11.21
N GLY A 77 -1.41 3.15 10.17
CA GLY A 77 -0.21 3.98 10.26
C GLY A 77 1.11 3.20 10.25
N GLU A 78 1.07 1.90 10.10
CA GLU A 78 2.26 1.06 10.10
C GLU A 78 2.47 0.36 8.76
N LEU A 79 3.70 0.31 8.29
CA LEU A 79 4.04 -0.37 7.05
C LEU A 79 3.97 -1.88 7.26
N VAL A 80 3.11 -2.53 6.49
CA VAL A 80 3.04 -4.00 6.46
C VAL A 80 4.12 -4.58 5.56
N GLY A 81 4.29 -3.99 4.38
CA GLY A 81 5.32 -4.42 3.45
C GLY A 81 4.91 -4.27 1.99
N GLY A 82 5.64 -4.92 1.12
CA GLY A 82 5.42 -4.92 -0.32
C GLY A 82 4.75 -6.20 -0.81
N CYS A 83 4.79 -6.41 -2.12
CA CYS A 83 4.12 -7.53 -2.78
C CYS A 83 4.52 -8.90 -2.21
N ASP A 84 5.80 -9.13 -2.01
CA ASP A 84 6.27 -10.43 -1.53
C ASP A 84 5.75 -10.77 -0.15
N ILE A 85 5.76 -9.79 0.76
CA ILE A 85 5.27 -9.97 2.13
C ILE A 85 3.76 -10.16 2.13
N ILE A 86 3.04 -9.35 1.38
CA ILE A 86 1.58 -9.43 1.29
C ILE A 86 1.16 -10.78 0.70
N THR A 87 1.84 -11.23 -0.34
CA THR A 87 1.57 -12.52 -0.97
C THR A 87 1.82 -13.67 0.01
N GLU A 88 2.91 -13.61 0.78
CA GLU A 88 3.22 -14.61 1.79
C GLU A 88 2.15 -14.66 2.87
N ILE A 89 1.71 -13.52 3.38
CA ILE A 89 0.66 -13.46 4.39
C ILE A 89 -0.65 -14.00 3.83
N ASP A 90 -0.97 -13.66 2.59
CA ASP A 90 -2.18 -14.13 1.91
C ASP A 90 -2.16 -15.65 1.71
N GLU A 91 -1.02 -16.22 1.32
CA GLU A 91 -0.86 -17.66 1.16
C GLU A 91 -1.04 -18.43 2.46
N ARG A 92 -0.73 -17.79 3.59
CA ARG A 92 -0.97 -18.38 4.92
C ARG A 92 -2.42 -18.22 5.37
N GLY A 93 -3.25 -17.51 4.60
CA GLY A 93 -4.63 -17.19 5.00
C GLY A 93 -4.71 -16.15 6.11
N GLU A 94 -3.64 -15.40 6.36
CA GLU A 94 -3.55 -14.45 7.47
C GLU A 94 -3.77 -12.99 7.06
N LEU A 95 -3.92 -12.71 5.76
CA LEU A 95 -4.07 -11.33 5.29
C LEU A 95 -5.29 -10.61 5.88
N PRO A 96 -6.48 -11.25 5.99
CA PRO A 96 -7.62 -10.58 6.61
C PRO A 96 -7.33 -10.14 8.04
N VAL A 97 -6.63 -10.97 8.81
CA VAL A 97 -6.25 -10.65 10.19
C VAL A 97 -5.28 -9.49 10.21
N ALA A 98 -4.29 -9.48 9.31
CA ALA A 98 -3.28 -8.43 9.24
C ALA A 98 -3.89 -7.05 8.94
N VAL A 99 -4.95 -6.97 8.12
CA VAL A 99 -5.59 -5.70 7.77
C VAL A 99 -6.69 -5.29 8.73
N ILE A 100 -7.23 -6.21 9.51
CA ILE A 100 -8.35 -5.93 10.44
C ILE A 100 -7.86 -5.62 11.85
N GLN A 101 -6.77 -6.26 12.29
CA GLN A 101 -6.31 -6.17 13.68
C GLN A 101 -5.76 -4.81 14.11
N ASN A 102 -5.55 -3.93 13.20
CA ASN A 102 -5.08 -2.62 13.55
C ASN A 102 -6.23 -1.62 13.44
#